data_4258bb38896476edb8555b6eb6806f1c
#
_entry.id   4258bb38896476edb8555b6eb6806f1c
#
_cell.length_a   1.000
_cell.length_b   1.000
_cell.length_c   1.000
_cell.angle_alpha   90.00
_cell.angle_beta   90.00
_cell.angle_gamma   90.00
#
_symmetry.space_group_name_H-M   'P 1'
#
loop_
_entity.id
_entity.type
_entity.pdbx_description
1 polymer ?
#
loop_
_entity_poly.entity_id
_entity_poly.type
_entity_poly.pdbx_seq_one_letter_code
_entity_poly.pdbx_strand_id
1 'polypeptide(L)'
;MFKQYWNRIEKLWSFRSTSAYLAHLRKTGMRIGEGTEVFARTTDILIDTTRPWLIEIGRNVQLTAGVKILTHGYDWAVLKAKYGDIYGSAGKVTIGDDCFIGMNALILKGTTIGDRVIVGAGSVVAGGTLPSDCVIAGNPARVICTLEAYRAKRAAAQLAEAKELVTEYQAVYGRAPDKSVLSEFFWVFEERGPLQVPAFESQMRNMRNYEASMERYLHTKPLFNGYSAFLDYCFSDKEEQNDA
;
A
#
# COMPACT_ATOMS: atom_id res chain seq x y z
N MET A 1 -37.77 14.61 2.15
CA MET A 1 -37.05 15.04 3.36
C MET A 1 -36.40 13.86 4.13
N PHE A 2 -37.14 12.80 4.50
CA PHE A 2 -36.63 11.61 5.21
C PHE A 2 -35.45 10.89 4.52
N LYS A 3 -35.53 10.69 3.20
CA LYS A 3 -34.48 9.98 2.42
C LYS A 3 -33.14 10.73 2.42
N GLN A 4 -33.15 12.05 2.43
CA GLN A 4 -31.92 12.85 2.52
C GLN A 4 -31.29 12.81 3.93
N TYR A 5 -32.14 12.73 4.96
CA TYR A 5 -31.66 12.60 6.36
C TYR A 5 -31.01 11.25 6.59
N TRP A 6 -31.63 10.16 6.12
CA TRP A 6 -31.07 8.81 6.19
C TRP A 6 -29.73 8.69 5.46
N ASN A 7 -29.61 9.25 4.26
CA ASN A 7 -28.35 9.26 3.51
C ASN A 7 -27.23 10.01 4.25
N ARG A 8 -27.54 11.07 4.98
CA ARG A 8 -26.56 11.79 5.81
C ARG A 8 -26.11 10.96 7.02
N ILE A 9 -27.04 10.32 7.70
CA ILE A 9 -26.74 9.46 8.84
C ILE A 9 -25.93 8.24 8.36
N GLU A 10 -26.33 7.57 7.30
CA GLU A 10 -25.63 6.43 6.73
C GLU A 10 -24.20 6.80 6.30
N LYS A 11 -24.01 7.98 5.71
CA LYS A 11 -22.69 8.52 5.38
C LYS A 11 -21.83 8.74 6.63
N LEU A 12 -22.39 9.33 7.70
CA LEU A 12 -21.67 9.52 8.96
C LEU A 12 -21.27 8.18 9.60
N TRP A 13 -22.19 7.20 9.57
CA TRP A 13 -21.91 5.85 10.09
C TRP A 13 -20.90 5.07 9.25
N SER A 14 -20.77 5.36 7.97
CA SER A 14 -19.78 4.71 7.10
C SER A 14 -18.34 5.05 7.48
N PHE A 15 -18.07 6.20 8.09
CA PHE A 15 -16.73 6.61 8.52
C PHE A 15 -16.22 5.91 9.78
N ARG A 16 -17.04 5.07 10.45
CA ARG A 16 -16.67 4.35 11.70
C ARG A 16 -15.63 3.26 11.50
N SER A 17 -15.54 2.67 10.31
CA SER A 17 -14.54 1.67 9.93
C SER A 17 -14.28 1.68 8.43
N THR A 18 -13.12 1.22 8.02
CA THR A 18 -12.74 1.12 6.60
C THR A 18 -13.65 0.18 5.82
N SER A 19 -14.05 -0.93 6.42
CA SER A 19 -15.00 -1.87 5.81
C SER A 19 -16.40 -1.26 5.60
N ALA A 20 -16.91 -0.52 6.59
CA ALA A 20 -18.19 0.19 6.47
C ALA A 20 -18.10 1.29 5.38
N TYR A 21 -16.97 1.97 5.29
CA TYR A 21 -16.74 2.98 4.26
C TYR A 21 -16.75 2.38 2.85
N LEU A 22 -16.01 1.29 2.62
CA LEU A 22 -16.00 0.61 1.32
C LEU A 22 -17.38 0.02 0.97
N ALA A 23 -18.10 -0.52 1.95
CA ALA A 23 -19.48 -0.99 1.74
C ALA A 23 -20.43 0.16 1.34
N HIS A 24 -20.27 1.33 1.95
CA HIS A 24 -21.02 2.53 1.56
C HIS A 24 -20.69 2.97 0.13
N LEU A 25 -19.40 3.02 -0.25
CA LEU A 25 -18.99 3.39 -1.60
C LEU A 25 -19.58 2.43 -2.65
N ARG A 26 -19.59 1.11 -2.39
CA ARG A 26 -20.26 0.12 -3.27
C ARG A 26 -21.75 0.40 -3.44
N LYS A 27 -22.45 0.75 -2.36
CA LYS A 27 -23.87 1.13 -2.42
C LYS A 27 -24.13 2.40 -3.25
N THR A 28 -23.18 3.31 -3.34
CA THR A 28 -23.29 4.51 -4.19
C THR A 28 -23.10 4.22 -5.69
N GLY A 29 -22.69 3.02 -6.06
CA GLY A 29 -22.50 2.59 -7.44
C GLY A 29 -21.04 2.48 -7.88
N MET A 30 -20.07 2.60 -6.97
CA MET A 30 -18.68 2.26 -7.26
C MET A 30 -18.51 0.75 -7.40
N ARG A 31 -17.68 0.33 -8.35
CA ARG A 31 -17.24 -1.06 -8.43
C ARG A 31 -15.95 -1.20 -7.65
N ILE A 32 -16.00 -1.93 -6.54
CA ILE A 32 -14.86 -2.20 -5.67
C ILE A 32 -14.82 -3.70 -5.38
N GLY A 33 -13.75 -4.35 -5.78
CA GLY A 33 -13.54 -5.79 -5.63
C GLY A 33 -13.39 -6.23 -4.17
N GLU A 34 -13.55 -7.51 -3.94
CA GLU A 34 -13.36 -8.13 -2.62
C GLU A 34 -11.90 -8.06 -2.19
N GLY A 35 -11.62 -8.06 -0.89
CA GLY A 35 -10.28 -7.99 -0.32
C GLY A 35 -9.59 -6.63 -0.49
N THR A 36 -10.26 -5.64 -1.10
CA THR A 36 -9.74 -4.27 -1.15
C THR A 36 -9.90 -3.62 0.21
N GLU A 37 -8.83 -2.99 0.69
CA GLU A 37 -8.72 -2.43 2.04
C GLU A 37 -8.18 -0.99 2.03
N VAL A 38 -8.52 -0.26 3.09
CA VAL A 38 -8.01 1.10 3.34
C VAL A 38 -7.14 1.07 4.60
N PHE A 39 -5.84 1.31 4.43
CA PHE A 39 -4.85 1.40 5.51
C PHE A 39 -4.69 2.84 5.99
N ALA A 40 -5.82 3.46 6.36
CA ALA A 40 -5.88 4.82 6.84
C ALA A 40 -7.16 5.05 7.63
N ARG A 41 -7.27 6.19 8.29
CA ARG A 41 -8.59 6.66 8.73
C ARG A 41 -9.43 6.96 7.49
N THR A 42 -10.69 6.67 7.55
CA THR A 42 -11.63 6.93 6.45
C THR A 42 -11.73 8.42 6.08
N THR A 43 -11.33 9.31 6.99
CA THR A 43 -11.24 10.76 6.79
C THR A 43 -9.98 11.20 6.04
N ASP A 44 -8.96 10.34 5.99
CA ASP A 44 -7.65 10.66 5.42
C ASP A 44 -7.54 10.20 3.95
N ILE A 45 -8.62 9.67 3.39
CA ILE A 45 -8.72 9.26 1.99
C ILE A 45 -9.85 10.03 1.29
N LEU A 46 -9.63 10.42 0.04
CA LEU A 46 -10.63 11.12 -0.75
C LEU A 46 -10.94 10.35 -2.02
N ILE A 47 -12.09 9.69 -2.06
CA ILE A 47 -12.60 9.06 -3.27
C ILE A 47 -13.82 9.86 -3.75
N ASP A 48 -13.79 10.28 -5.02
CA ASP A 48 -14.85 11.10 -5.60
C ASP A 48 -16.21 10.37 -5.58
N THR A 49 -17.11 10.85 -4.73
CA THR A 49 -18.46 10.30 -4.58
C THR A 49 -19.51 11.00 -5.46
N THR A 50 -19.12 12.00 -6.27
CA THR A 50 -20.06 12.75 -7.13
C THR A 50 -20.39 11.96 -8.40
N ARG A 51 -19.48 11.11 -8.86
CA ARG A 51 -19.63 10.23 -10.03
C ARG A 51 -19.16 8.80 -9.74
N PRO A 52 -19.79 8.10 -8.78
CA PRO A 52 -19.31 6.82 -8.30
C PRO A 52 -19.26 5.75 -9.40
N TRP A 53 -20.11 5.81 -10.41
CA TRP A 53 -20.10 4.90 -11.57
C TRP A 53 -18.87 5.05 -12.48
N LEU A 54 -18.05 6.08 -12.30
CA LEU A 54 -16.78 6.27 -13.01
C LEU A 54 -15.58 5.68 -12.26
N ILE A 55 -15.78 5.05 -11.11
CA ILE A 55 -14.70 4.47 -10.33
C ILE A 55 -14.85 2.95 -10.31
N GLU A 56 -13.77 2.29 -10.71
CA GLU A 56 -13.61 0.85 -10.67
C GLU A 56 -12.28 0.50 -10.01
N ILE A 57 -12.35 -0.23 -8.92
CA ILE A 57 -11.21 -0.71 -8.14
C ILE A 57 -11.31 -2.21 -8.09
N GLY A 58 -10.26 -2.90 -8.47
CA GLY A 58 -10.18 -4.35 -8.50
C GLY A 58 -10.18 -4.99 -7.12
N ARG A 59 -9.82 -6.26 -7.07
CA ARG A 59 -9.73 -7.06 -5.84
C ARG A 59 -8.37 -6.81 -5.16
N ASN A 60 -8.37 -6.86 -3.82
CA ASN A 60 -7.15 -6.78 -2.99
C ASN A 60 -6.28 -5.56 -3.25
N VAL A 61 -6.90 -4.46 -3.55
CA VAL A 61 -6.22 -3.18 -3.69
C VAL A 61 -6.03 -2.57 -2.31
N GLN A 62 -4.80 -2.13 -2.04
CA GLN A 62 -4.43 -1.48 -0.79
C GLN A 62 -4.38 0.02 -1.00
N LEU A 63 -5.30 0.74 -0.37
CA LEU A 63 -5.35 2.20 -0.42
C LEU A 63 -4.77 2.76 0.89
N THR A 64 -3.67 3.49 0.81
CA THR A 64 -3.00 4.04 1.99
C THR A 64 -3.42 5.48 2.28
N ALA A 65 -2.90 6.05 3.38
CA ALA A 65 -3.31 7.39 3.86
C ALA A 65 -3.06 8.49 2.80
N GLY A 66 -3.99 9.42 2.71
CA GLY A 66 -3.88 10.58 1.84
C GLY A 66 -4.18 10.30 0.36
N VAL A 67 -4.49 9.07 -0.03
CA VAL A 67 -4.84 8.74 -1.42
C VAL A 67 -6.07 9.53 -1.87
N LYS A 68 -5.99 10.09 -3.08
CA LYS A 68 -7.08 10.82 -3.72
C LYS A 68 -7.38 10.22 -5.08
N ILE A 69 -8.68 9.93 -5.33
CA ILE A 69 -9.18 9.43 -6.62
C ILE A 69 -10.22 10.41 -7.14
N LEU A 70 -9.93 11.08 -8.25
CA LEU A 70 -10.75 12.12 -8.83
C LEU A 70 -11.22 11.76 -10.24
N THR A 71 -12.52 11.93 -10.51
CA THR A 71 -13.15 11.60 -11.80
C THR A 71 -13.48 12.83 -12.64
N HIS A 72 -13.25 14.03 -12.13
CA HIS A 72 -13.60 15.28 -12.82
C HIS A 72 -12.74 16.45 -12.37
N GLY A 73 -12.81 17.56 -13.12
CA GLY A 73 -12.18 18.84 -12.79
C GLY A 73 -13.19 20.00 -12.82
N TYR A 74 -12.83 21.08 -12.15
CA TYR A 74 -13.58 22.36 -12.14
C TYR A 74 -12.81 23.49 -12.84
N ASP A 75 -11.80 23.17 -13.63
CA ASP A 75 -10.95 24.07 -14.41
C ASP A 75 -11.74 24.91 -15.43
N TRP A 76 -12.92 24.45 -15.85
CA TRP A 76 -13.87 25.25 -16.67
C TRP A 76 -14.28 26.58 -16.03
N ALA A 77 -14.12 26.75 -14.72
CA ALA A 77 -14.43 28.01 -14.04
C ALA A 77 -13.58 29.17 -14.58
N VAL A 78 -12.32 28.92 -14.92
CA VAL A 78 -11.40 29.89 -15.51
C VAL A 78 -11.84 30.22 -16.96
N LEU A 79 -12.22 29.20 -17.72
CA LEU A 79 -12.70 29.37 -19.11
C LEU A 79 -13.98 30.19 -19.14
N LYS A 80 -14.91 29.91 -18.23
CA LYS A 80 -16.13 30.64 -18.06
C LYS A 80 -15.88 32.12 -17.72
N ALA A 81 -14.96 32.37 -16.79
CA ALA A 81 -14.64 33.74 -16.37
C ALA A 81 -14.06 34.56 -17.52
N LYS A 82 -13.23 33.96 -18.37
CA LYS A 82 -12.55 34.65 -19.47
C LYS A 82 -13.34 34.70 -20.76
N TYR A 83 -14.01 33.58 -21.11
CA TYR A 83 -14.62 33.41 -22.44
C TYR A 83 -16.15 33.27 -22.39
N GLY A 84 -16.74 33.02 -21.22
CA GLY A 84 -18.15 32.69 -21.04
C GLY A 84 -18.49 31.21 -21.24
N ASP A 85 -17.54 30.37 -21.65
CA ASP A 85 -17.76 29.00 -22.02
C ASP A 85 -17.69 28.05 -20.80
N ILE A 86 -18.51 27.00 -20.83
CA ILE A 86 -18.45 25.90 -19.83
C ILE A 86 -18.16 24.59 -20.56
N TYR A 87 -16.94 24.07 -20.40
CA TYR A 87 -16.54 22.77 -20.93
C TYR A 87 -16.34 21.78 -19.77
N GLY A 88 -17.22 20.79 -19.73
CA GLY A 88 -17.15 19.74 -18.70
C GLY A 88 -15.88 18.89 -18.84
N SER A 89 -15.38 18.40 -17.69
CA SER A 89 -14.18 17.59 -17.63
C SER A 89 -14.43 16.40 -16.70
N ALA A 90 -14.61 15.18 -17.26
CA ALA A 90 -14.84 13.95 -16.51
C ALA A 90 -14.19 12.76 -17.22
N GLY A 91 -13.90 11.69 -16.47
CA GLY A 91 -13.34 10.45 -17.02
C GLY A 91 -13.32 9.34 -15.99
N LYS A 92 -13.37 8.12 -16.49
CA LYS A 92 -13.30 6.89 -15.68
C LYS A 92 -11.92 6.75 -15.04
N VAL A 93 -11.88 6.20 -13.82
CA VAL A 93 -10.68 5.69 -13.17
C VAL A 93 -10.86 4.20 -12.97
N THR A 94 -9.89 3.42 -13.44
CA THR A 94 -9.84 1.97 -13.28
C THR A 94 -8.52 1.60 -12.61
N ILE A 95 -8.58 0.82 -11.54
CA ILE A 95 -7.43 0.23 -10.84
C ILE A 95 -7.64 -1.28 -10.88
N GLY A 96 -6.64 -2.02 -11.38
CA GLY A 96 -6.69 -3.47 -11.49
C GLY A 96 -6.59 -4.20 -10.15
N ASP A 97 -6.43 -5.52 -10.21
CA ASP A 97 -6.32 -6.40 -9.06
C ASP A 97 -4.92 -6.33 -8.40
N ASP A 98 -4.84 -6.62 -7.10
CA ASP A 98 -3.58 -6.79 -6.36
C ASP A 98 -2.63 -5.56 -6.43
N CYS A 99 -3.19 -4.35 -6.42
CA CYS A 99 -2.44 -3.11 -6.49
C CYS A 99 -2.21 -2.48 -5.11
N PHE A 100 -1.05 -1.84 -4.96
CA PHE A 100 -0.73 -1.00 -3.80
C PHE A 100 -0.70 0.47 -4.22
N ILE A 101 -1.50 1.31 -3.56
CA ILE A 101 -1.56 2.75 -3.81
C ILE A 101 -0.93 3.48 -2.64
N GLY A 102 0.29 3.97 -2.86
CA GLY A 102 1.13 4.60 -1.86
C GLY A 102 0.55 5.90 -1.29
N MET A 103 1.02 6.27 -0.10
CA MET A 103 0.53 7.43 0.64
C MET A 103 0.55 8.71 -0.20
N ASN A 104 -0.52 9.50 -0.08
CA ASN A 104 -0.68 10.77 -0.81
C ASN A 104 -0.67 10.66 -2.34
N ALA A 105 -0.81 9.48 -2.92
CA ALA A 105 -0.96 9.34 -4.36
C ALA A 105 -2.27 9.99 -4.83
N LEU A 106 -2.19 10.70 -5.95
CA LEU A 106 -3.33 11.35 -6.62
C LEU A 106 -3.59 10.67 -7.95
N ILE A 107 -4.75 10.01 -8.06
CA ILE A 107 -5.20 9.34 -9.29
C ILE A 107 -6.25 10.21 -9.96
N LEU A 108 -5.95 10.70 -11.15
CA LEU A 108 -6.82 11.60 -11.89
C LEU A 108 -7.68 10.84 -12.91
N LYS A 109 -8.72 11.52 -13.37
CA LYS A 109 -9.64 11.05 -14.40
C LYS A 109 -8.93 10.54 -15.65
N GLY A 110 -9.53 9.55 -16.31
CA GLY A 110 -8.97 8.94 -17.52
C GLY A 110 -7.79 8.00 -17.26
N THR A 111 -7.58 7.59 -16.01
CA THR A 111 -6.51 6.67 -15.63
C THR A 111 -7.00 5.23 -15.66
N THR A 112 -6.20 4.35 -16.27
CA THR A 112 -6.31 2.88 -16.14
C THR A 112 -4.98 2.35 -15.62
N ILE A 113 -4.99 1.73 -14.45
CA ILE A 113 -3.84 1.04 -13.83
C ILE A 113 -4.10 -0.47 -13.99
N GLY A 114 -3.11 -1.20 -14.52
CA GLY A 114 -3.18 -2.66 -14.65
C GLY A 114 -3.13 -3.39 -13.32
N ASP A 115 -3.00 -4.71 -13.37
CA ASP A 115 -2.92 -5.56 -12.17
C ASP A 115 -1.51 -5.61 -11.59
N ARG A 116 -1.39 -5.88 -10.28
CA ARG A 116 -0.11 -6.04 -9.58
C ARG A 116 0.83 -4.84 -9.76
N VAL A 117 0.27 -3.65 -9.60
CA VAL A 117 0.99 -2.38 -9.74
C VAL A 117 1.24 -1.76 -8.37
N ILE A 118 2.46 -1.32 -8.14
CA ILE A 118 2.82 -0.49 -6.99
C ILE A 118 2.87 0.96 -7.44
N VAL A 119 2.00 1.79 -6.88
CA VAL A 119 2.04 3.25 -7.04
C VAL A 119 2.83 3.85 -5.89
N GLY A 120 3.96 4.48 -6.19
CA GLY A 120 4.81 5.12 -5.18
C GLY A 120 4.09 6.25 -4.44
N ALA A 121 4.49 6.48 -3.19
CA ALA A 121 3.94 7.57 -2.38
C ALA A 121 4.15 8.95 -3.06
N GLY A 122 3.16 9.85 -2.90
CA GLY A 122 3.22 11.20 -3.48
C GLY A 122 3.10 11.28 -5.01
N SER A 123 2.81 10.16 -5.67
CA SER A 123 2.72 10.12 -7.14
C SER A 123 1.44 10.78 -7.66
N VAL A 124 1.54 11.42 -8.82
CA VAL A 124 0.38 11.98 -9.55
C VAL A 124 0.19 11.21 -10.86
N VAL A 125 -0.84 10.36 -10.91
CA VAL A 125 -1.21 9.60 -12.10
C VAL A 125 -2.23 10.40 -12.89
N ALA A 126 -1.76 11.04 -13.95
CA ALA A 126 -2.51 12.05 -14.70
C ALA A 126 -3.15 11.51 -15.98
N GLY A 127 -3.89 10.39 -15.87
CA GLY A 127 -4.57 9.75 -17.02
C GLY A 127 -3.68 8.75 -17.76
N GLY A 128 -4.27 8.14 -18.81
CA GLY A 128 -3.61 7.12 -19.62
C GLY A 128 -3.68 5.71 -19.05
N THR A 129 -3.12 4.75 -19.80
CA THR A 129 -3.08 3.34 -19.41
C THR A 129 -1.68 2.96 -18.96
N LEU A 130 -1.57 2.41 -17.78
CA LEU A 130 -0.34 1.92 -17.16
C LEU A 130 -0.37 0.40 -17.14
N PRO A 131 0.73 -0.27 -17.52
CA PRO A 131 0.75 -1.73 -17.66
C PRO A 131 0.68 -2.43 -16.29
N SER A 132 0.34 -3.72 -16.31
CA SER A 132 0.46 -4.61 -15.15
C SER A 132 1.92 -4.90 -14.80
N ASP A 133 2.14 -5.47 -13.61
CA ASP A 133 3.43 -5.99 -13.14
C ASP A 133 4.56 -4.96 -13.11
N CYS A 134 4.28 -3.77 -12.62
CA CYS A 134 5.26 -2.69 -12.57
C CYS A 134 5.14 -1.81 -11.31
N VAL A 135 6.18 -1.01 -11.11
CA VAL A 135 6.19 0.11 -10.15
C VAL A 135 6.08 1.40 -10.93
N ILE A 136 5.15 2.25 -10.55
CA ILE A 136 4.98 3.59 -11.10
C ILE A 136 5.19 4.64 -10.01
N ALA A 137 5.87 5.72 -10.33
CA ALA A 137 6.07 6.80 -9.38
C ALA A 137 6.33 8.14 -10.08
N GLY A 138 6.25 9.22 -9.29
CA GLY A 138 6.59 10.58 -9.70
C GLY A 138 5.38 11.48 -10.01
N ASN A 139 5.68 12.72 -10.39
CA ASN A 139 4.70 13.72 -10.83
C ASN A 139 5.21 14.39 -12.13
N PRO A 140 4.63 14.08 -13.29
CA PRO A 140 3.64 13.02 -13.53
C PRO A 140 4.24 11.62 -13.36
N ALA A 141 3.43 10.66 -12.88
CA ALA A 141 3.87 9.28 -12.65
C ALA A 141 4.25 8.58 -13.96
N ARG A 142 5.32 7.78 -13.89
CA ARG A 142 5.84 6.96 -14.99
C ARG A 142 6.21 5.58 -14.46
N VAL A 143 6.31 4.60 -15.35
CA VAL A 143 6.87 3.29 -15.02
C VAL A 143 8.35 3.48 -14.64
N ILE A 144 8.69 3.04 -13.43
CA ILE A 144 10.05 3.12 -12.88
C ILE A 144 10.81 1.82 -13.15
N CYS A 145 10.15 0.67 -12.93
CA CYS A 145 10.72 -0.65 -13.17
C CYS A 145 9.60 -1.71 -13.24
N THR A 146 9.95 -2.90 -13.66
CA THR A 146 9.09 -4.08 -13.56
C THR A 146 8.96 -4.53 -12.10
N LEU A 147 7.89 -5.24 -11.77
CA LEU A 147 7.68 -5.81 -10.44
C LEU A 147 8.79 -6.83 -10.09
N GLU A 148 9.29 -7.58 -11.08
CA GLU A 148 10.43 -8.50 -10.90
C GLU A 148 11.72 -7.77 -10.49
N ALA A 149 12.06 -6.69 -11.20
CA ALA A 149 13.22 -5.85 -10.85
C ALA A 149 13.07 -5.22 -9.45
N TYR A 150 11.87 -4.78 -9.10
CA TYR A 150 11.59 -4.28 -7.76
C TYR A 150 11.75 -5.36 -6.70
N ARG A 151 11.25 -6.57 -6.94
CA ARG A 151 11.44 -7.73 -6.06
C ARG A 151 12.92 -8.04 -5.83
N ALA A 152 13.73 -8.05 -6.88
CA ALA A 152 15.18 -8.27 -6.77
C ALA A 152 15.86 -7.17 -5.93
N LYS A 153 15.48 -5.91 -6.14
CA LYS A 153 15.94 -4.77 -5.32
C LYS A 153 15.60 -4.95 -3.84
N ARG A 154 14.36 -5.35 -3.52
CA ARG A 154 13.93 -5.59 -2.13
C ARG A 154 14.68 -6.75 -1.48
N ALA A 155 14.88 -7.84 -2.23
CA ALA A 155 15.66 -8.99 -1.76
C ALA A 155 17.11 -8.62 -1.43
N ALA A 156 17.73 -7.75 -2.21
CA ALA A 156 19.10 -7.27 -1.97
C ALA A 156 19.18 -6.30 -0.77
N ALA A 157 18.17 -5.46 -0.56
CA ALA A 157 18.19 -4.44 0.48
C ALA A 157 17.84 -4.97 1.88
N GLN A 158 17.01 -6.02 1.98
CA GLN A 158 16.37 -6.43 3.24
C GLN A 158 17.35 -6.72 4.39
N LEU A 159 18.53 -7.26 4.10
CA LEU A 159 19.50 -7.61 5.15
C LEU A 159 20.10 -6.36 5.81
N ALA A 160 20.48 -5.37 5.00
CA ALA A 160 21.01 -4.11 5.51
C ALA A 160 19.94 -3.35 6.31
N GLU A 161 18.72 -3.30 5.81
CA GLU A 161 17.59 -2.66 6.50
C GLU A 161 17.25 -3.37 7.82
N ALA A 162 17.30 -4.69 7.86
CA ALA A 162 17.09 -5.46 9.09
C ALA A 162 18.20 -5.19 10.12
N LYS A 163 19.47 -5.09 9.69
CA LYS A 163 20.61 -4.72 10.55
C LYS A 163 20.43 -3.30 11.10
N GLU A 164 20.11 -2.34 10.25
CA GLU A 164 19.85 -0.94 10.66
C GLU A 164 18.74 -0.89 11.73
N LEU A 165 17.61 -1.58 11.52
CA LEU A 165 16.53 -1.62 12.49
C LEU A 165 17.00 -2.13 13.86
N VAL A 166 17.81 -3.20 13.89
CA VAL A 166 18.33 -3.79 15.14
C VAL A 166 19.32 -2.84 15.81
N THR A 167 20.23 -2.24 15.07
CA THR A 167 21.25 -1.34 15.63
C THR A 167 20.67 -0.04 16.17
N GLU A 168 19.70 0.54 15.48
CA GLU A 168 18.96 1.73 15.94
C GLU A 168 18.11 1.40 17.18
N TYR A 169 17.44 0.23 17.20
CA TYR A 169 16.70 -0.20 18.39
C TYR A 169 17.63 -0.32 19.62
N GLN A 170 18.78 -0.96 19.44
CA GLN A 170 19.79 -1.09 20.50
C GLN A 170 20.31 0.28 20.97
N ALA A 171 20.55 1.21 20.05
CA ALA A 171 21.03 2.54 20.39
C ALA A 171 20.02 3.32 21.24
N VAL A 172 18.74 3.19 20.95
CA VAL A 172 17.66 3.90 21.66
C VAL A 172 17.31 3.25 23.01
N TYR A 173 17.22 1.91 23.03
CA TYR A 173 16.67 1.17 24.18
C TYR A 173 17.73 0.47 25.04
N GLY A 174 19.02 0.48 24.66
CA GLY A 174 20.12 -0.15 25.39
C GLY A 174 20.10 -1.69 25.40
N ARG A 175 19.27 -2.31 24.58
CA ARG A 175 19.11 -3.76 24.48
C ARG A 175 18.72 -4.18 23.06
N ALA A 176 19.04 -5.40 22.66
CA ALA A 176 18.56 -5.97 21.41
C ALA A 176 17.01 -6.04 21.38
N PRO A 177 16.36 -5.86 20.21
CA PRO A 177 14.93 -6.03 20.07
C PRO A 177 14.51 -7.49 20.32
N ASP A 178 13.27 -7.68 20.77
CA ASP A 178 12.62 -8.99 20.62
C ASP A 178 12.42 -9.29 19.14
N LYS A 179 12.53 -10.57 18.73
CA LYS A 179 12.41 -10.95 17.32
C LYS A 179 11.06 -10.60 16.70
N SER A 180 10.01 -10.41 17.49
CA SER A 180 8.70 -9.96 17.03
C SER A 180 8.71 -8.55 16.42
N VAL A 181 9.67 -7.69 16.78
CA VAL A 181 9.88 -6.36 16.19
C VAL A 181 10.27 -6.46 14.70
N LEU A 182 10.87 -7.58 14.32
CA LEU A 182 11.35 -7.88 12.97
C LEU A 182 10.35 -8.69 12.14
N SER A 183 9.06 -8.48 12.36
CA SER A 183 7.99 -9.27 11.74
C SER A 183 7.98 -9.26 10.20
N GLU A 184 8.59 -8.26 9.55
CA GLU A 184 8.73 -8.19 8.09
C GLU A 184 10.05 -8.82 7.59
N PHE A 185 10.99 -9.12 8.52
CA PHE A 185 12.34 -9.61 8.20
C PHE A 185 12.60 -11.04 8.69
N PHE A 186 11.62 -11.70 9.31
CA PHE A 186 11.83 -13.02 9.94
C PHE A 186 12.33 -14.10 8.97
N TRP A 187 12.08 -13.98 7.68
CA TRP A 187 12.61 -14.89 6.66
C TRP A 187 14.14 -14.94 6.63
N VAL A 188 14.79 -13.90 7.12
CA VAL A 188 16.27 -13.79 7.16
C VAL A 188 16.86 -14.75 8.17
N PHE A 189 16.21 -14.97 9.31
CA PHE A 189 16.80 -15.67 10.46
C PHE A 189 15.93 -16.75 11.11
N GLU A 190 14.60 -16.75 10.87
CA GLU A 190 13.74 -17.72 11.55
C GLU A 190 13.91 -19.11 10.95
N GLU A 191 14.04 -20.11 11.82
CA GLU A 191 14.12 -21.52 11.44
C GLU A 191 12.85 -21.95 10.69
N ARG A 192 13.02 -22.83 9.71
CA ARG A 192 11.91 -23.28 8.88
C ARG A 192 11.09 -24.34 9.61
N GLY A 193 9.80 -24.09 9.73
CA GLY A 193 8.84 -24.91 10.45
C GLY A 193 7.57 -24.14 10.75
N PRO A 194 6.73 -24.65 11.68
CA PRO A 194 5.57 -23.93 12.18
C PRO A 194 6.00 -22.61 12.84
N LEU A 195 5.37 -21.51 12.49
CA LEU A 195 5.69 -20.21 13.06
C LEU A 195 5.21 -20.14 14.53
N GLN A 196 6.15 -19.96 15.45
CA GLN A 196 5.87 -19.92 16.90
C GLN A 196 5.65 -18.49 17.40
N VAL A 197 6.12 -17.48 16.65
CA VAL A 197 5.99 -16.08 17.02
C VAL A 197 4.69 -15.52 16.44
N PRO A 198 3.75 -15.06 17.28
CA PRO A 198 2.45 -14.59 16.79
C PRO A 198 2.56 -13.46 15.76
N ALA A 199 3.57 -12.58 15.88
CA ALA A 199 3.80 -11.51 14.93
C ALA A 199 4.18 -12.03 13.53
N PHE A 200 4.94 -13.14 13.44
CA PHE A 200 5.31 -13.74 12.16
C PHE A 200 4.12 -14.45 11.51
N GLU A 201 3.34 -15.17 12.29
CA GLU A 201 2.10 -15.80 11.81
C GLU A 201 1.10 -14.74 11.34
N SER A 202 0.97 -13.64 12.09
CA SER A 202 0.13 -12.50 11.68
C SER A 202 0.62 -11.88 10.36
N GLN A 203 1.93 -11.69 10.20
CA GLN A 203 2.52 -11.14 8.98
C GLN A 203 2.31 -12.08 7.78
N MET A 204 2.44 -13.40 7.99
CA MET A 204 2.16 -14.40 6.95
C MET A 204 0.70 -14.43 6.51
N ARG A 205 -0.24 -14.21 7.46
CA ARG A 205 -1.68 -14.16 7.17
C ARG A 205 -2.14 -12.83 6.60
N ASN A 206 -1.31 -11.81 6.78
CA ASN A 206 -1.60 -10.50 6.25
C ASN A 206 -1.72 -10.56 4.73
N MET A 207 -2.72 -9.83 4.18
CA MET A 207 -3.00 -9.83 2.76
C MET A 207 -3.50 -11.20 2.27
N ARG A 208 -2.84 -11.78 1.31
CA ARG A 208 -3.28 -13.02 0.67
C ARG A 208 -2.13 -14.01 0.54
N ASN A 209 -2.48 -15.13 -0.04
CA ASN A 209 -1.49 -16.10 -0.52
C ASN A 209 -0.74 -16.84 0.59
N TYR A 210 -1.40 -17.02 1.74
CA TYR A 210 -0.81 -17.65 2.93
C TYR A 210 -0.19 -19.01 2.60
N GLU A 211 -0.94 -19.90 1.93
CA GLU A 211 -0.50 -21.26 1.61
C GLU A 211 0.76 -21.26 0.73
N ALA A 212 0.74 -20.50 -0.36
CA ALA A 212 1.91 -20.41 -1.24
C ALA A 212 3.10 -19.71 -0.58
N SER A 213 2.84 -18.74 0.31
CA SER A 213 3.88 -18.08 1.09
C SER A 213 4.49 -19.04 2.10
N MET A 214 3.69 -19.85 2.80
CA MET A 214 4.16 -20.89 3.73
C MET A 214 4.93 -21.98 3.00
N GLU A 215 4.43 -22.48 1.87
CA GLU A 215 5.14 -23.45 1.04
C GLU A 215 6.52 -22.92 0.66
N ARG A 216 6.57 -21.69 0.14
CA ARG A 216 7.83 -21.05 -0.22
C ARG A 216 8.74 -20.84 0.99
N TYR A 217 8.20 -20.42 2.13
CA TYR A 217 8.95 -20.26 3.38
C TYR A 217 9.62 -21.56 3.79
N LEU A 218 8.88 -22.66 3.83
CA LEU A 218 9.40 -23.96 4.24
C LEU A 218 10.50 -24.50 3.31
N HIS A 219 10.47 -24.16 2.01
CA HIS A 219 11.44 -24.62 1.01
C HIS A 219 12.63 -23.66 0.79
N THR A 220 12.65 -22.49 1.44
CA THR A 220 13.78 -21.56 1.37
C THR A 220 14.69 -21.74 2.60
N LYS A 221 15.98 -21.47 2.46
CA LYS A 221 16.89 -21.43 3.62
C LYS A 221 16.94 -20.02 4.20
N PRO A 222 17.01 -19.87 5.53
CA PRO A 222 17.31 -18.57 6.14
C PRO A 222 18.77 -18.20 5.84
N LEU A 223 19.10 -16.92 5.94
CA LEU A 223 20.49 -16.45 5.80
C LEU A 223 21.32 -16.75 7.06
N PHE A 224 20.67 -16.87 8.22
CA PHE A 224 21.31 -17.15 9.51
C PHE A 224 20.67 -18.35 10.19
N ASN A 225 21.45 -19.05 10.97
CA ASN A 225 21.00 -20.19 11.79
C ASN A 225 20.35 -19.66 13.08
N GLY A 226 19.17 -19.09 12.97
CA GLY A 226 18.42 -18.55 14.07
C GLY A 226 18.70 -17.07 14.38
N TYR A 227 17.90 -16.54 15.30
CA TYR A 227 17.91 -15.13 15.66
C TYR A 227 19.21 -14.69 16.35
N SER A 228 19.83 -15.55 17.18
CA SER A 228 21.10 -15.21 17.83
C SER A 228 22.21 -14.97 16.81
N ALA A 229 22.38 -15.86 15.85
CA ALA A 229 23.40 -15.70 14.78
C ALA A 229 23.16 -14.42 13.94
N PHE A 230 21.90 -14.02 13.74
CA PHE A 230 21.58 -12.76 13.10
C PHE A 230 21.96 -11.55 13.96
N LEU A 231 21.71 -11.59 15.29
CA LEU A 231 22.13 -10.52 16.19
C LEU A 231 23.67 -10.39 16.27
N ASP A 232 24.39 -11.52 16.31
CA ASP A 232 25.85 -11.52 16.29
C ASP A 232 26.37 -10.80 15.02
N TYR A 233 25.78 -11.07 13.87
CA TYR A 233 26.06 -10.37 12.63
C TYR A 233 25.73 -8.86 12.73
N CYS A 234 24.62 -8.49 13.36
CA CYS A 234 24.25 -7.07 13.48
C CYS A 234 25.24 -6.26 14.31
N PHE A 235 25.89 -6.89 15.29
CA PHE A 235 26.77 -6.21 16.26
C PHE A 235 28.28 -6.42 16.00
N SER A 236 28.68 -7.30 15.05
CA SER A 236 30.08 -7.62 14.77
C SER A 236 30.95 -6.41 14.43
N ASP A 237 30.41 -5.40 13.76
CA ASP A 237 31.19 -4.20 13.37
C ASP A 237 31.49 -3.25 14.55
N LYS A 238 30.92 -3.48 15.76
CA LYS A 238 31.20 -2.63 16.93
C LYS A 238 32.44 -3.05 17.71
N GLU A 239 32.92 -4.29 17.55
CA GLU A 239 34.13 -4.75 18.23
C GLU A 239 35.39 -4.19 17.54
N GLU A 240 35.39 -4.00 16.22
CA GLU A 240 36.54 -3.43 15.49
C GLU A 240 36.76 -1.92 15.76
N GLN A 241 35.78 -1.18 16.26
CA GLN A 241 35.90 0.26 16.53
C GLN A 241 36.30 0.57 17.98
N ASN A 242 36.24 -0.41 18.90
CA ASN A 242 36.64 -0.20 20.29
C ASN A 242 38.11 -0.63 20.54
N ASP A 243 38.75 -1.31 19.59
CA ASP A 243 40.15 -1.74 19.70
C ASP A 243 41.12 -0.87 18.85
N ALA A 244 40.65 0.25 18.34
CA ALA A 244 41.44 1.26 17.61
C ALA A 244 41.37 2.62 18.37
#